data_9bd2e8e68fe4603696a555204fb90c12
#
_entry.id   9bd2e8e68fe4603696a555204fb90c12
#
_cell.length_a   1.000
_cell.length_b   1.000
_cell.length_c   1.000
_cell.angle_alpha   90.00
_cell.angle_beta   90.00
_cell.angle_gamma   90.00
#
_symmetry.space_group_name_H-M   'P 1'
#
loop_
_entity.id
_entity.type
_entity.pdbx_description
1 polymer ?
#
loop_
_entity_poly.entity_id
_entity_poly.type
_entity_poly.pdbx_seq_one_letter_code
_entity_poly.pdbx_strand_id
1 'polypeptide(L)'
;MAEALLNCVDLRRSFNGRAAVDGISLSIEPGEIYGLLGPNGAGKTTTIKMVCGLLEPDAGTVTVAGRSSETDLSVKDVIGYVPQDIALYPDLTARENLSFIGRLYQLSSDLLAERVAEVLDICDLTDRADDRVDAFSGGMKRRLNIGAGLLHHPKLLVLDEPTVGVDPQSRHSILERVQEFGRTGMAVLYTTHYMDEAERVCDRVGIIDHGRLIAEGSRRELVERLGERDHIAIGASGNLDGLAGALRDVPGVDSVATSDGAIQVVASDGRRILPHLLEAAEGIDVAISAIDVTEPDLEAVFLHLTGTALRD
;
A
#
# COMPACT_ATOMS: atom_id res chain seq x y z
N MET A 1 -8.24 7.04 -22.58
CA MET A 1 -7.54 6.67 -21.34
C MET A 1 -7.41 7.96 -20.56
N ALA A 2 -7.72 7.97 -19.27
CA ALA A 2 -7.45 9.13 -18.43
C ALA A 2 -5.92 9.37 -18.42
N GLU A 3 -5.50 10.62 -18.33
CA GLU A 3 -4.09 10.97 -18.21
C GLU A 3 -3.64 10.65 -16.77
N ALA A 4 -2.56 9.88 -16.60
CA ALA A 4 -2.03 9.54 -15.29
C ALA A 4 -1.68 10.80 -14.49
N LEU A 5 -2.00 10.82 -13.20
CA LEU A 5 -1.68 11.94 -12.31
C LEU A 5 -0.17 12.03 -12.04
N LEU A 6 0.47 10.88 -11.77
CA LEU A 6 1.92 10.75 -11.70
C LEU A 6 2.40 9.86 -12.84
N ASN A 7 3.45 10.29 -13.52
CA ASN A 7 4.13 9.47 -14.52
C ASN A 7 5.64 9.61 -14.36
N CYS A 8 6.30 8.50 -14.11
CA CYS A 8 7.75 8.35 -14.02
C CYS A 8 8.24 7.50 -15.19
N VAL A 9 9.26 7.96 -15.90
CA VAL A 9 9.79 7.26 -17.08
C VAL A 9 11.31 7.11 -16.95
N ASP A 10 11.78 5.86 -16.91
CA ASP A 10 13.18 5.43 -16.89
C ASP A 10 14.04 6.18 -15.86
N LEU A 11 13.54 6.34 -14.64
CA LEU A 11 14.22 7.05 -13.56
C LEU A 11 15.51 6.34 -13.17
N ARG A 12 16.62 7.09 -13.14
CA ARG A 12 17.93 6.61 -12.71
C ARG A 12 18.55 7.55 -11.70
N ARG A 13 19.17 6.98 -10.68
CA ARG A 13 19.95 7.74 -9.70
C ARG A 13 21.04 6.88 -9.09
N SER A 14 22.28 7.39 -9.10
CA SER A 14 23.43 6.74 -8.51
C SER A 14 24.07 7.59 -7.43
N PHE A 15 24.64 6.95 -6.41
CA PHE A 15 25.44 7.58 -5.37
C PHE A 15 26.79 6.85 -5.28
N ASN A 16 27.88 7.60 -5.38
CA ASN A 16 29.26 7.05 -5.31
C ASN A 16 29.48 5.84 -6.25
N GLY A 17 28.93 5.91 -7.47
CA GLY A 17 29.07 4.85 -8.48
C GLY A 17 28.14 3.63 -8.26
N ARG A 18 27.30 3.62 -7.23
CA ARG A 18 26.30 2.59 -6.98
C ARG A 18 24.92 3.10 -7.38
N ALA A 19 24.24 2.41 -8.26
CA ALA A 19 22.87 2.72 -8.63
C ALA A 19 21.92 2.46 -7.44
N ALA A 20 21.21 3.49 -7.01
CA ALA A 20 20.14 3.40 -6.02
C ALA A 20 18.76 3.25 -6.70
N VAL A 21 18.63 3.80 -7.92
CA VAL A 21 17.49 3.63 -8.82
C VAL A 21 18.03 3.40 -10.22
N ASP A 22 17.55 2.37 -10.90
CA ASP A 22 18.07 1.92 -12.20
C ASP A 22 16.93 1.57 -13.16
N GLY A 23 16.33 2.61 -13.75
CA GLY A 23 15.34 2.46 -14.81
C GLY A 23 13.92 2.23 -14.31
N ILE A 24 13.49 2.89 -13.21
CA ILE A 24 12.12 2.78 -12.71
C ILE A 24 11.18 3.59 -13.59
N SER A 25 10.13 2.91 -14.08
CA SER A 25 8.99 3.53 -14.74
C SER A 25 7.72 3.08 -14.02
N LEU A 26 6.87 4.03 -13.61
CA LEU A 26 5.59 3.77 -12.96
C LEU A 26 4.61 4.91 -13.24
N SER A 27 3.32 4.62 -13.15
CA SER A 27 2.27 5.62 -13.26
C SER A 27 1.21 5.42 -12.19
N ILE A 28 0.58 6.53 -11.78
CA ILE A 28 -0.52 6.53 -10.79
C ILE A 28 -1.68 7.32 -11.38
N GLU A 29 -2.86 6.70 -11.38
CA GLU A 29 -4.10 7.34 -11.82
C GLU A 29 -4.71 8.22 -10.70
N PRO A 30 -5.58 9.19 -11.02
CA PRO A 30 -6.33 9.91 -10.00
C PRO A 30 -7.16 8.96 -9.12
N GLY A 31 -7.05 9.10 -7.80
CA GLY A 31 -7.77 8.26 -6.83
C GLY A 31 -7.16 6.88 -6.59
N GLU A 32 -6.07 6.53 -7.28
CA GLU A 32 -5.37 5.26 -7.10
C GLU A 32 -4.44 5.30 -5.88
N ILE A 33 -4.46 4.25 -5.08
CA ILE A 33 -3.44 3.99 -4.05
C ILE A 33 -2.42 3.02 -4.64
N TYR A 34 -1.25 3.54 -4.96
CA TYR A 34 -0.14 2.75 -5.51
C TYR A 34 0.89 2.45 -4.44
N GLY A 35 1.14 1.17 -4.20
CA GLY A 35 2.14 0.67 -3.26
C GLY A 35 3.51 0.50 -3.92
N LEU A 36 4.57 1.07 -3.34
CA LEU A 36 5.95 0.75 -3.72
C LEU A 36 6.56 -0.13 -2.62
N LEU A 37 6.54 -1.45 -2.86
CA LEU A 37 6.92 -2.49 -1.92
C LEU A 37 8.34 -2.97 -2.16
N GLY A 38 9.13 -3.11 -1.13
CA GLY A 38 10.47 -3.66 -1.23
C GLY A 38 11.29 -3.53 0.05
N PRO A 39 12.44 -4.23 0.15
CA PRO A 39 13.29 -4.22 1.35
C PRO A 39 13.91 -2.85 1.60
N ASN A 40 14.50 -2.72 2.78
CA ASN A 40 15.30 -1.54 3.11
C ASN A 40 16.50 -1.42 2.17
N GLY A 41 16.69 -0.22 1.62
CA GLY A 41 17.75 0.04 0.63
C GLY A 41 17.40 -0.34 -0.83
N ALA A 42 16.18 -0.82 -1.12
CA ALA A 42 15.74 -1.15 -2.48
C ALA A 42 15.60 0.07 -3.41
N GLY A 43 15.60 1.30 -2.88
CA GLY A 43 15.47 2.53 -3.67
C GLY A 43 14.15 3.28 -3.48
N LYS A 44 13.24 2.84 -2.60
CA LYS A 44 11.92 3.45 -2.35
C LYS A 44 12.01 4.95 -2.03
N THR A 45 12.71 5.32 -0.95
CA THR A 45 12.88 6.73 -0.53
C THR A 45 13.60 7.57 -1.60
N THR A 46 14.54 6.99 -2.34
CA THR A 46 15.22 7.69 -3.44
C THR A 46 14.23 8.01 -4.57
N THR A 47 13.40 7.05 -4.94
CA THR A 47 12.34 7.23 -5.95
C THR A 47 11.34 8.31 -5.51
N ILE A 48 10.87 8.25 -4.26
CA ILE A 48 9.98 9.27 -3.69
C ILE A 48 10.60 10.67 -3.74
N LYS A 49 11.88 10.82 -3.35
CA LYS A 49 12.55 12.12 -3.37
C LYS A 49 12.65 12.70 -4.79
N MET A 50 12.81 11.86 -5.81
CA MET A 50 12.75 12.29 -7.21
C MET A 50 11.33 12.70 -7.62
N VAL A 51 10.30 11.92 -7.24
CA VAL A 51 8.89 12.27 -7.47
C VAL A 51 8.54 13.63 -6.87
N CYS A 52 8.99 13.90 -5.64
CA CYS A 52 8.72 15.16 -4.94
C CYS A 52 9.62 16.34 -5.40
N GLY A 53 10.51 16.13 -6.37
CA GLY A 53 11.46 17.16 -6.81
C GLY A 53 12.44 17.59 -5.71
N LEU A 54 12.73 16.71 -4.75
CA LEU A 54 13.72 16.90 -3.68
C LEU A 54 15.09 16.35 -4.07
N LEU A 55 15.13 15.53 -5.10
CA LEU A 55 16.33 14.93 -5.68
C LEU A 55 16.17 14.92 -7.19
N GLU A 56 17.16 15.46 -7.90
CA GLU A 56 17.21 15.43 -9.36
C GLU A 56 17.63 14.02 -9.83
N PRO A 57 16.92 13.39 -10.77
CA PRO A 57 17.34 12.13 -11.35
C PRO A 57 18.60 12.33 -12.24
N ASP A 58 19.46 11.32 -12.33
CA ASP A 58 20.59 11.32 -13.27
C ASP A 58 20.10 11.13 -14.73
N ALA A 59 18.95 10.45 -14.90
CA ALA A 59 18.24 10.26 -16.16
C ALA A 59 16.77 9.90 -15.90
N GLY A 60 15.95 10.05 -16.93
CA GLY A 60 14.50 9.83 -16.86
C GLY A 60 13.76 11.11 -16.56
N THR A 61 12.43 11.03 -16.43
CA THR A 61 11.56 12.20 -16.17
C THR A 61 10.45 11.86 -15.20
N VAL A 62 10.03 12.88 -14.43
CA VAL A 62 8.85 12.81 -13.56
C VAL A 62 7.87 13.91 -13.96
N THR A 63 6.62 13.53 -14.19
CA THR A 63 5.52 14.49 -14.38
C THR A 63 4.41 14.22 -13.37
N VAL A 64 3.89 15.28 -12.75
CA VAL A 64 2.75 15.24 -11.83
C VAL A 64 1.70 16.23 -12.29
N ALA A 65 0.48 15.78 -12.53
CA ALA A 65 -0.60 16.58 -13.08
C ALA A 65 -0.19 17.32 -14.39
N GLY A 66 0.58 16.63 -15.25
CA GLY A 66 1.07 17.18 -16.52
C GLY A 66 2.24 18.17 -16.39
N ARG A 67 2.81 18.38 -15.19
CA ARG A 67 3.91 19.30 -14.90
C ARG A 67 5.19 18.54 -14.58
N SER A 68 6.35 19.00 -15.08
CA SER A 68 7.65 18.41 -14.77
C SER A 68 8.08 18.73 -13.34
N SER A 69 8.42 17.72 -12.54
CA SER A 69 8.92 17.94 -11.17
C SER A 69 10.32 18.56 -11.11
N GLU A 70 11.07 18.55 -12.22
CA GLU A 70 12.42 19.08 -12.30
C GLU A 70 12.43 20.58 -12.58
N THR A 71 11.52 21.07 -13.42
CA THR A 71 11.56 22.43 -13.95
C THR A 71 10.42 23.31 -13.47
N ASP A 72 9.32 22.73 -12.95
CA ASP A 72 8.14 23.47 -12.51
C ASP A 72 7.92 23.34 -11.00
N LEU A 73 8.31 24.37 -10.26
CA LEU A 73 8.15 24.38 -8.79
C LEU A 73 6.68 24.31 -8.33
N SER A 74 5.71 24.66 -9.21
CA SER A 74 4.29 24.56 -8.90
C SER A 74 3.78 23.12 -8.77
N VAL A 75 4.61 22.13 -9.13
CA VAL A 75 4.35 20.73 -8.81
C VAL A 75 4.24 20.50 -7.31
N LYS A 76 4.96 21.28 -6.49
CA LYS A 76 4.89 21.18 -5.02
C LYS A 76 3.55 21.57 -4.44
N ASP A 77 2.75 22.37 -5.17
CA ASP A 77 1.41 22.76 -4.75
C ASP A 77 0.40 21.60 -4.88
N VAL A 78 0.72 20.59 -5.66
CA VAL A 78 -0.15 19.43 -5.91
C VAL A 78 0.33 18.15 -5.25
N ILE A 79 1.49 18.17 -4.58
CA ILE A 79 2.08 17.02 -3.87
C ILE A 79 2.09 17.29 -2.37
N GLY A 80 1.49 16.39 -1.58
CA GLY A 80 1.71 16.31 -0.14
C GLY A 80 2.77 15.24 0.16
N TYR A 81 3.90 15.62 0.75
CA TYR A 81 4.95 14.68 1.12
C TYR A 81 5.03 14.48 2.62
N VAL A 82 4.96 13.23 3.04
CA VAL A 82 5.08 12.80 4.44
C VAL A 82 6.31 11.90 4.56
N PRO A 83 7.42 12.43 5.10
CA PRO A 83 8.65 11.65 5.26
C PRO A 83 8.52 10.59 6.35
N GLN A 84 9.41 9.60 6.30
CA GLN A 84 9.53 8.54 7.30
C GLN A 84 9.82 9.12 8.69
N ASP A 85 10.71 10.10 8.80
CA ASP A 85 10.98 10.81 10.04
C ASP A 85 9.86 11.82 10.33
N ILE A 86 9.56 12.02 11.62
CA ILE A 86 8.58 13.02 12.05
C ILE A 86 9.13 14.43 11.80
N ALA A 87 8.50 15.17 10.88
CA ALA A 87 8.87 16.51 10.48
C ALA A 87 8.00 17.58 11.19
N LEU A 88 7.92 17.50 12.51
CA LEU A 88 7.14 18.41 13.36
C LEU A 88 8.04 19.11 14.37
N TYR A 89 7.63 20.29 14.80
CA TYR A 89 8.28 21.05 15.87
C TYR A 89 7.74 20.59 17.23
N PRO A 90 8.53 19.92 18.07
CA PRO A 90 8.04 19.32 19.32
C PRO A 90 7.60 20.37 20.34
N ASP A 91 8.18 21.57 20.31
CA ASP A 91 7.88 22.68 21.22
C ASP A 91 6.59 23.44 20.87
N LEU A 92 6.05 23.23 19.67
CA LEU A 92 4.79 23.83 19.22
C LEU A 92 3.62 22.88 19.49
N THR A 93 2.41 23.46 19.61
CA THR A 93 1.17 22.69 19.65
C THR A 93 0.86 22.07 18.28
N ALA A 94 -0.09 21.13 18.22
CA ALA A 94 -0.54 20.55 16.96
C ALA A 94 -1.07 21.64 16.02
N ARG A 95 -1.92 22.53 16.53
CA ARG A 95 -2.47 23.67 15.79
C ARG A 95 -1.37 24.60 15.27
N GLU A 96 -0.38 24.92 16.09
CA GLU A 96 0.74 25.80 15.69
C GLU A 96 1.61 25.15 14.61
N ASN A 97 1.91 23.84 14.72
CA ASN A 97 2.61 23.10 13.68
C ASN A 97 1.89 23.18 12.33
N LEU A 98 0.59 22.83 12.32
CA LEU A 98 -0.21 22.90 11.09
C LEU A 98 -0.31 24.33 10.57
N SER A 99 -0.51 25.31 11.45
CA SER A 99 -0.57 26.74 11.05
C SER A 99 0.74 27.22 10.45
N PHE A 100 1.88 26.80 11.01
CA PHE A 100 3.20 27.13 10.48
C PHE A 100 3.37 26.57 9.06
N ILE A 101 3.07 25.29 8.87
CA ILE A 101 3.21 24.62 7.56
C ILE A 101 2.24 25.23 6.53
N GLY A 102 0.98 25.49 6.91
CA GLY A 102 0.02 26.11 6.00
C GLY A 102 0.41 27.50 5.54
N ARG A 103 1.11 28.28 6.39
CA ARG A 103 1.69 29.58 6.01
C ARG A 103 2.84 29.42 5.01
N LEU A 104 3.64 28.35 5.08
CA LEU A 104 4.68 28.06 4.08
C LEU A 104 4.06 27.81 2.69
N TYR A 105 2.87 27.20 2.66
CA TYR A 105 2.05 27.05 1.43
C TYR A 105 1.25 28.31 1.07
N GLN A 106 1.48 29.44 1.78
CA GLN A 106 0.85 30.74 1.52
C GLN A 106 -0.69 30.72 1.59
N LEU A 107 -1.28 29.84 2.40
CA LEU A 107 -2.71 29.81 2.63
C LEU A 107 -3.17 31.14 3.27
N SER A 108 -4.28 31.71 2.77
CA SER A 108 -4.87 32.90 3.39
C SER A 108 -5.34 32.62 4.81
N SER A 109 -5.44 33.63 5.66
CA SER A 109 -5.76 33.44 7.09
C SER A 109 -7.07 32.67 7.31
N ASP A 110 -8.10 32.98 6.52
CA ASP A 110 -9.41 32.34 6.65
C ASP A 110 -9.35 30.84 6.20
N LEU A 111 -8.75 30.59 5.04
CA LEU A 111 -8.55 29.24 4.54
C LEU A 111 -7.64 28.41 5.47
N LEU A 112 -6.60 29.03 6.03
CA LEU A 112 -5.70 28.38 6.96
C LEU A 112 -6.43 27.90 8.22
N ALA A 113 -7.31 28.74 8.80
CA ALA A 113 -8.07 28.35 9.99
C ALA A 113 -9.02 27.17 9.70
N GLU A 114 -9.71 27.23 8.58
CA GLU A 114 -10.58 26.15 8.10
C GLU A 114 -9.80 24.84 7.88
N ARG A 115 -8.68 24.91 7.13
CA ARG A 115 -7.87 23.73 6.83
C ARG A 115 -7.23 23.12 8.07
N VAL A 116 -6.76 23.93 9.01
CA VAL A 116 -6.20 23.42 10.27
C VAL A 116 -7.26 22.67 11.07
N ALA A 117 -8.49 23.20 11.15
CA ALA A 117 -9.58 22.52 11.86
C ALA A 117 -9.94 21.19 11.18
N GLU A 118 -10.10 21.18 9.86
CA GLU A 118 -10.40 19.97 9.06
C GLU A 118 -9.30 18.90 9.20
N VAL A 119 -8.03 19.29 9.09
CA VAL A 119 -6.91 18.36 9.20
C VAL A 119 -6.77 17.80 10.62
N LEU A 120 -7.04 18.58 11.66
CA LEU A 120 -7.08 18.08 13.03
C LEU A 120 -8.17 17.02 13.23
N ASP A 121 -9.33 17.23 12.60
CA ASP A 121 -10.43 16.24 12.60
C ASP A 121 -10.06 14.97 11.85
N ILE A 122 -9.51 15.09 10.64
CA ILE A 122 -9.01 13.95 9.86
C ILE A 122 -7.98 13.13 10.66
N CYS A 123 -7.14 13.79 11.48
CA CYS A 123 -6.11 13.14 12.29
C CYS A 123 -6.62 12.61 13.64
N ASP A 124 -7.89 12.77 14.00
CA ASP A 124 -8.45 12.50 15.33
C ASP A 124 -7.66 13.22 16.45
N LEU A 125 -7.32 14.49 16.24
CA LEU A 125 -6.53 15.30 17.16
C LEU A 125 -7.21 16.63 17.57
N THR A 126 -8.49 16.79 17.29
CA THR A 126 -9.24 18.02 17.58
C THR A 126 -9.19 18.36 19.08
N ASP A 127 -9.40 17.38 19.96
CA ASP A 127 -9.36 17.58 21.41
C ASP A 127 -7.95 17.81 21.98
N ARG A 128 -6.94 17.57 21.16
CA ARG A 128 -5.52 17.72 21.52
C ARG A 128 -4.82 18.81 20.70
N ALA A 129 -5.62 19.64 20.00
CA ALA A 129 -5.11 20.66 19.07
C ALA A 129 -4.15 21.65 19.72
N ASP A 130 -4.40 21.99 20.98
CA ASP A 130 -3.65 22.99 21.72
C ASP A 130 -2.60 22.39 22.69
N ASP A 131 -2.41 21.05 22.63
CA ASP A 131 -1.34 20.37 23.35
C ASP A 131 -0.04 20.39 22.53
N ARG A 132 1.09 20.48 23.23
CA ARG A 132 2.42 20.42 22.60
C ARG A 132 2.72 19.05 22.03
N VAL A 133 3.39 19.02 20.89
CA VAL A 133 3.73 17.78 20.17
C VAL A 133 4.73 16.91 20.93
N ASP A 134 5.58 17.47 21.80
CA ASP A 134 6.49 16.69 22.65
C ASP A 134 5.71 15.71 23.57
N ALA A 135 4.50 16.09 24.02
CA ALA A 135 3.63 15.25 24.86
C ALA A 135 2.82 14.18 24.08
N PHE A 136 2.92 14.17 22.76
CA PHE A 136 2.17 13.22 21.93
C PHE A 136 2.81 11.83 21.92
N SER A 137 1.96 10.78 21.84
CA SER A 137 2.42 9.42 21.52
C SER A 137 3.01 9.35 20.10
N GLY A 138 3.77 8.30 19.80
CA GLY A 138 4.32 8.07 18.45
C GLY A 138 3.23 8.05 17.38
N GLY A 139 2.12 7.37 17.64
CA GLY A 139 0.97 7.34 16.74
C GLY A 139 0.30 8.70 16.53
N MET A 140 0.15 9.50 17.59
CA MET A 140 -0.36 10.88 17.47
C MET A 140 0.56 11.75 16.62
N LYS A 141 1.88 11.69 16.86
CA LYS A 141 2.89 12.40 16.05
C LYS A 141 2.81 11.98 14.58
N ARG A 142 2.67 10.69 14.31
CA ARG A 142 2.57 10.17 12.94
C ARG A 142 1.31 10.66 12.23
N ARG A 143 0.14 10.61 12.90
CA ARG A 143 -1.11 11.13 12.34
C ARG A 143 -1.02 12.63 12.06
N LEU A 144 -0.45 13.42 12.96
CA LEU A 144 -0.24 14.85 12.74
C LEU A 144 0.75 15.11 11.58
N ASN A 145 1.81 14.29 11.44
CA ASN A 145 2.76 14.39 10.32
C ASN A 145 2.07 14.12 8.97
N ILE A 146 1.16 13.14 8.91
CA ILE A 146 0.31 12.90 7.73
C ILE A 146 -0.59 14.10 7.47
N GLY A 147 -1.24 14.64 8.52
CA GLY A 147 -2.07 15.82 8.42
C GLY A 147 -1.35 17.04 7.86
N ALA A 148 -0.09 17.23 8.24
CA ALA A 148 0.74 18.31 7.68
C ALA A 148 0.88 18.22 6.14
N GLY A 149 0.96 17.01 5.60
CA GLY A 149 0.98 16.78 4.15
C GLY A 149 -0.35 17.06 3.43
N LEU A 150 -1.46 17.19 4.17
CA LEU A 150 -2.80 17.39 3.60
C LEU A 150 -3.26 18.86 3.57
N LEU A 151 -2.56 19.77 4.23
CA LEU A 151 -3.01 21.15 4.48
C LEU A 151 -3.37 21.93 3.21
N HIS A 152 -2.63 21.76 2.15
CA HIS A 152 -2.76 22.52 0.90
C HIS A 152 -3.62 21.82 -0.17
N HIS A 153 -4.42 20.80 0.22
CA HIS A 153 -5.24 20.00 -0.69
C HIS A 153 -4.46 19.37 -1.85
N PRO A 154 -3.44 18.55 -1.59
CA PRO A 154 -2.68 17.92 -2.64
C PRO A 154 -3.56 16.99 -3.49
N LYS A 155 -3.19 16.82 -4.76
CA LYS A 155 -3.78 15.78 -5.64
C LYS A 155 -3.08 14.44 -5.48
N LEU A 156 -1.79 14.45 -5.12
CA LEU A 156 -0.96 13.30 -4.85
C LEU A 156 -0.42 13.38 -3.42
N LEU A 157 -0.75 12.40 -2.59
CA LEU A 157 -0.16 12.23 -1.27
C LEU A 157 0.93 11.18 -1.34
N VAL A 158 2.15 11.52 -0.93
CA VAL A 158 3.31 10.63 -0.93
C VAL A 158 3.67 10.30 0.51
N LEU A 159 3.56 9.04 0.88
CA LEU A 159 3.77 8.52 2.23
C LEU A 159 5.00 7.60 2.26
N ASP A 160 6.06 8.04 2.92
CA ASP A 160 7.28 7.25 3.06
C ASP A 160 7.26 6.44 4.36
N GLU A 161 6.93 5.15 4.26
CA GLU A 161 6.83 4.20 5.36
C GLU A 161 6.04 4.74 6.57
N PRO A 162 4.75 5.12 6.39
CA PRO A 162 4.02 5.92 7.38
C PRO A 162 3.66 5.18 8.67
N THR A 163 3.88 3.89 8.75
CA THR A 163 3.50 3.04 9.90
C THR A 163 4.70 2.52 10.67
N VAL A 164 5.92 2.79 10.21
CA VAL A 164 7.13 2.35 10.89
C VAL A 164 7.23 2.97 12.29
N GLY A 165 7.44 2.10 13.29
CA GLY A 165 7.63 2.52 14.68
C GLY A 165 6.36 2.97 15.41
N VAL A 166 5.16 2.70 14.88
CA VAL A 166 3.89 2.94 15.57
C VAL A 166 3.30 1.64 16.13
N ASP A 167 2.51 1.79 17.18
CA ASP A 167 1.79 0.67 17.79
C ASP A 167 0.69 0.11 16.87
N PRO A 168 0.22 -1.15 17.08
CA PRO A 168 -0.76 -1.79 16.19
C PRO A 168 -2.07 -1.03 16.03
N GLN A 169 -2.56 -0.34 17.08
CA GLN A 169 -3.81 0.42 17.02
C GLN A 169 -3.64 1.67 16.14
N SER A 170 -2.55 2.40 16.31
CA SER A 170 -2.21 3.57 15.50
C SER A 170 -1.96 3.17 14.05
N ARG A 171 -1.27 2.02 13.80
CA ARG A 171 -1.07 1.46 12.46
C ARG A 171 -2.41 1.21 11.76
N HIS A 172 -3.34 0.54 12.45
CA HIS A 172 -4.67 0.26 11.92
C HIS A 172 -5.41 1.54 11.51
N SER A 173 -5.44 2.54 12.40
CA SER A 173 -6.09 3.85 12.15
C SER A 173 -5.47 4.57 10.95
N ILE A 174 -4.12 4.55 10.80
CA ILE A 174 -3.43 5.17 9.66
C ILE A 174 -3.85 4.48 8.35
N LEU A 175 -3.87 3.15 8.30
CA LEU A 175 -4.24 2.39 7.10
C LEU A 175 -5.69 2.67 6.69
N GLU A 176 -6.63 2.78 7.64
CA GLU A 176 -8.02 3.16 7.35
C GLU A 176 -8.12 4.55 6.73
N ARG A 177 -7.37 5.53 7.25
CA ARG A 177 -7.35 6.88 6.69
C ARG A 177 -6.76 6.91 5.28
N VAL A 178 -5.71 6.14 5.03
CA VAL A 178 -5.13 6.03 3.67
C VAL A 178 -6.16 5.48 2.68
N GLN A 179 -6.93 4.45 3.04
CA GLN A 179 -8.02 3.95 2.20
C GLN A 179 -9.11 5.02 1.95
N GLU A 180 -9.42 5.81 2.96
CA GLU A 180 -10.40 6.89 2.83
C GLU A 180 -9.93 7.96 1.84
N PHE A 181 -8.64 8.32 1.85
CA PHE A 181 -8.07 9.26 0.88
C PHE A 181 -8.26 8.79 -0.57
N GLY A 182 -7.97 7.51 -0.87
CA GLY A 182 -8.25 6.95 -2.21
C GLY A 182 -9.72 7.05 -2.59
N ARG A 183 -10.65 6.70 -1.67
CA ARG A 183 -12.10 6.78 -1.92
C ARG A 183 -12.59 8.21 -2.18
N THR A 184 -11.93 9.22 -1.63
CA THR A 184 -12.25 10.63 -1.90
C THR A 184 -11.62 11.17 -3.19
N GLY A 185 -10.90 10.32 -3.94
CA GLY A 185 -10.30 10.66 -5.24
C GLY A 185 -8.88 11.22 -5.15
N MET A 186 -8.24 11.19 -3.98
CA MET A 186 -6.83 11.54 -3.81
C MET A 186 -5.96 10.37 -4.27
N ALA A 187 -4.99 10.63 -5.14
CA ALA A 187 -3.99 9.64 -5.47
C ALA A 187 -2.96 9.51 -4.33
N VAL A 188 -2.52 8.30 -4.05
CA VAL A 188 -1.55 8.04 -2.98
C VAL A 188 -0.38 7.19 -3.52
N LEU A 189 0.84 7.65 -3.31
CA LEU A 189 2.05 6.82 -3.42
C LEU A 189 2.46 6.39 -2.02
N TYR A 190 2.27 5.11 -1.73
CA TYR A 190 2.51 4.52 -0.41
C TYR A 190 3.73 3.62 -0.45
N THR A 191 4.77 3.91 0.33
CA THR A 191 5.89 2.97 0.45
C THR A 191 5.81 2.17 1.72
N THR A 192 6.16 0.91 1.62
CA THR A 192 6.26 0.00 2.76
C THR A 192 7.20 -1.16 2.45
N HIS A 193 7.65 -1.82 3.50
CA HIS A 193 8.25 -3.15 3.41
C HIS A 193 7.33 -4.22 4.06
N TYR A 194 6.13 -3.83 4.54
CA TYR A 194 5.13 -4.73 5.08
C TYR A 194 4.12 -5.11 3.99
N MET A 195 4.06 -6.39 3.66
CA MET A 195 3.19 -6.89 2.58
C MET A 195 1.72 -6.82 2.93
N ASP A 196 1.37 -7.12 4.18
CA ASP A 196 0.02 -7.02 4.72
C ASP A 196 -0.57 -5.60 4.61
N GLU A 197 0.27 -4.58 4.72
CA GLU A 197 -0.16 -3.20 4.48
C GLU A 197 -0.47 -2.95 3.00
N ALA A 198 0.47 -3.35 2.12
CA ALA A 198 0.29 -3.19 0.68
C ALA A 198 -0.97 -3.92 0.19
N GLU A 199 -1.21 -5.15 0.65
CA GLU A 199 -2.43 -5.92 0.35
C GLU A 199 -3.71 -5.25 0.84
N ARG A 200 -3.64 -4.60 2.00
CA ARG A 200 -4.78 -3.99 2.64
C ARG A 200 -5.21 -2.68 1.98
N VAL A 201 -4.25 -1.84 1.58
CA VAL A 201 -4.56 -0.45 1.20
C VAL A 201 -4.32 -0.13 -0.27
N CYS A 202 -3.46 -0.89 -1.00
CA CYS A 202 -3.07 -0.55 -2.34
C CYS A 202 -3.95 -1.21 -3.40
N ASP A 203 -4.33 -0.44 -4.43
CA ASP A 203 -5.03 -0.95 -5.61
C ASP A 203 -4.07 -1.69 -6.54
N ARG A 204 -2.86 -1.13 -6.72
CA ARG A 204 -1.74 -1.73 -7.45
C ARG A 204 -0.45 -1.59 -6.65
N VAL A 205 0.44 -2.55 -6.85
CA VAL A 205 1.73 -2.62 -6.17
C VAL A 205 2.85 -2.77 -7.20
N GLY A 206 3.87 -1.93 -7.06
CA GLY A 206 5.16 -2.11 -7.71
C GLY A 206 6.15 -2.73 -6.72
N ILE A 207 6.69 -3.90 -7.05
CA ILE A 207 7.71 -4.57 -6.25
C ILE A 207 9.07 -4.07 -6.73
N ILE A 208 9.83 -3.44 -5.82
CA ILE A 208 11.14 -2.90 -6.11
C ILE A 208 12.23 -3.69 -5.38
N ASP A 209 13.27 -4.07 -6.11
CA ASP A 209 14.48 -4.64 -5.54
C ASP A 209 15.73 -4.14 -6.28
N HIS A 210 16.81 -3.87 -5.55
CA HIS A 210 18.06 -3.37 -6.10
C HIS A 210 17.91 -2.19 -7.08
N GLY A 211 17.01 -1.26 -6.78
CA GLY A 211 16.74 -0.07 -7.59
C GLY A 211 15.92 -0.30 -8.85
N ARG A 212 15.35 -1.48 -9.06
CA ARG A 212 14.56 -1.84 -10.22
C ARG A 212 13.15 -2.28 -9.84
N LEU A 213 12.19 -1.91 -10.66
CA LEU A 213 10.83 -2.44 -10.56
C LEU A 213 10.82 -3.85 -11.18
N ILE A 214 10.64 -4.89 -10.35
CA ILE A 214 10.72 -6.29 -10.78
C ILE A 214 9.35 -6.88 -11.14
N ALA A 215 8.28 -6.35 -10.56
CA ALA A 215 6.91 -6.69 -10.91
C ALA A 215 5.98 -5.53 -10.58
N GLU A 216 4.86 -5.45 -11.30
CA GLU A 216 3.82 -4.45 -11.07
C GLU A 216 2.46 -5.02 -11.44
N GLY A 217 1.44 -4.71 -10.66
CA GLY A 217 0.06 -5.11 -10.87
C GLY A 217 -0.79 -5.02 -9.60
N SER A 218 -2.08 -5.32 -9.71
CA SER A 218 -2.90 -5.61 -8.55
C SER A 218 -2.41 -6.89 -7.85
N ARG A 219 -2.77 -7.07 -6.56
CA ARG A 219 -2.45 -8.32 -5.83
C ARG A 219 -2.82 -9.55 -6.65
N ARG A 220 -4.01 -9.55 -7.22
CA ARG A 220 -4.52 -10.66 -8.02
C ARG A 220 -3.65 -10.95 -9.26
N GLU A 221 -3.31 -9.91 -10.03
CA GLU A 221 -2.45 -10.07 -11.22
C GLU A 221 -1.05 -10.57 -10.87
N LEU A 222 -0.49 -10.11 -9.74
CA LEU A 222 0.82 -10.54 -9.28
C LEU A 222 0.83 -12.01 -8.87
N VAL A 223 -0.18 -12.44 -8.13
CA VAL A 223 -0.37 -13.85 -7.71
C VAL A 223 -0.62 -14.74 -8.93
N GLU A 224 -1.51 -14.34 -9.85
CA GLU A 224 -1.80 -15.11 -11.08
C GLU A 224 -0.55 -15.33 -11.94
N ARG A 225 0.37 -14.37 -12.01
CA ARG A 225 1.64 -14.50 -12.77
C ARG A 225 2.58 -15.57 -12.21
N LEU A 226 2.51 -15.86 -10.91
CA LEU A 226 3.30 -16.94 -10.31
C LEU A 226 2.80 -18.33 -10.71
N GLY A 227 1.57 -18.43 -11.20
CA GLY A 227 0.91 -19.72 -11.40
C GLY A 227 0.58 -20.43 -10.08
N GLU A 228 0.73 -19.72 -8.96
CA GLU A 228 0.28 -20.24 -7.67
C GLU A 228 -1.24 -20.31 -7.62
N ARG A 229 -1.74 -21.26 -6.85
CA ARG A 229 -3.15 -21.64 -6.76
C ARG A 229 -3.64 -21.43 -5.35
N ASP A 230 -4.92 -21.16 -5.23
CA ASP A 230 -5.57 -21.13 -3.93
C ASP A 230 -5.63 -22.54 -3.33
N HIS A 231 -5.34 -22.62 -2.04
CA HIS A 231 -5.44 -23.84 -1.25
C HIS A 231 -6.70 -23.79 -0.39
N ILE A 232 -7.58 -24.78 -0.55
CA ILE A 232 -8.81 -24.90 0.21
C ILE A 232 -8.70 -26.14 1.08
N ALA A 233 -8.64 -25.94 2.40
CA ALA A 233 -8.67 -27.01 3.37
C ALA A 233 -10.11 -27.25 3.83
N ILE A 234 -10.66 -28.44 3.58
CA ILE A 234 -12.01 -28.83 3.97
C ILE A 234 -11.89 -29.87 5.10
N GLY A 235 -12.20 -29.44 6.31
CA GLY A 235 -12.37 -30.34 7.46
C GLY A 235 -13.71 -31.06 7.34
N ALA A 236 -13.68 -32.38 7.20
CA ALA A 236 -14.90 -33.17 7.04
C ALA A 236 -14.77 -34.54 7.74
N SER A 237 -15.92 -35.14 8.04
CA SER A 237 -16.00 -36.51 8.57
C SER A 237 -17.04 -37.31 7.79
N GLY A 238 -16.89 -38.64 7.70
CA GLY A 238 -17.73 -39.51 6.94
C GLY A 238 -17.01 -40.08 5.71
N ASN A 239 -17.67 -40.12 4.57
CA ASN A 239 -17.12 -40.67 3.32
C ASN A 239 -16.19 -39.68 2.60
N LEU A 240 -14.95 -39.53 3.11
CA LEU A 240 -13.96 -38.59 2.57
C LEU A 240 -13.52 -38.95 1.15
N ASP A 241 -13.42 -40.23 0.81
CA ASP A 241 -13.04 -40.67 -0.54
C ASP A 241 -14.13 -40.31 -1.57
N GLY A 242 -15.39 -40.46 -1.21
CA GLY A 242 -16.52 -40.02 -2.04
C GLY A 242 -16.51 -38.54 -2.28
N LEU A 243 -16.27 -37.74 -1.21
CA LEU A 243 -16.16 -36.30 -1.30
C LEU A 243 -14.98 -35.90 -2.18
N ALA A 244 -13.79 -36.45 -1.94
CA ALA A 244 -12.61 -36.16 -2.76
C ALA A 244 -12.80 -36.48 -4.25
N GLY A 245 -13.55 -37.57 -4.56
CA GLY A 245 -13.94 -37.93 -5.92
C GLY A 245 -14.80 -36.81 -6.55
N ALA A 246 -15.88 -36.40 -5.88
CA ALA A 246 -16.79 -35.39 -6.41
C ALA A 246 -16.11 -34.00 -6.56
N LEU A 247 -15.23 -33.64 -5.64
CA LEU A 247 -14.51 -32.37 -5.71
C LEU A 247 -13.54 -32.30 -6.90
N ARG A 248 -12.97 -33.44 -7.37
CA ARG A 248 -12.10 -33.46 -8.55
C ARG A 248 -12.83 -33.11 -9.84
N ASP A 249 -14.12 -33.39 -9.91
CA ASP A 249 -14.95 -33.12 -11.08
C ASP A 249 -15.48 -31.71 -11.16
N VAL A 250 -15.23 -30.86 -10.10
CA VAL A 250 -15.67 -29.46 -10.08
C VAL A 250 -14.79 -28.62 -11.01
N PRO A 251 -15.36 -27.85 -11.94
CA PRO A 251 -14.61 -26.99 -12.84
C PRO A 251 -13.80 -25.93 -12.05
N GLY A 252 -12.51 -25.83 -12.36
CA GLY A 252 -11.58 -24.91 -11.68
C GLY A 252 -10.78 -25.54 -10.54
N VAL A 253 -11.01 -26.81 -10.23
CA VAL A 253 -10.17 -27.61 -9.33
C VAL A 253 -9.01 -28.20 -10.12
N ASP A 254 -7.79 -27.94 -9.68
CA ASP A 254 -6.56 -28.45 -10.29
C ASP A 254 -6.13 -29.78 -9.65
N SER A 255 -6.27 -29.93 -8.34
CA SER A 255 -5.98 -31.17 -7.63
C SER A 255 -6.74 -31.30 -6.31
N VAL A 256 -6.96 -32.56 -5.88
CA VAL A 256 -7.56 -32.87 -4.58
C VAL A 256 -6.73 -33.98 -3.90
N ALA A 257 -6.32 -33.73 -2.68
CA ALA A 257 -5.61 -34.67 -1.81
C ALA A 257 -6.35 -34.84 -0.48
N THR A 258 -6.27 -36.04 0.11
CA THR A 258 -6.81 -36.31 1.45
C THR A 258 -5.66 -36.51 2.42
N SER A 259 -5.65 -35.80 3.54
CA SER A 259 -4.63 -35.90 4.58
C SER A 259 -5.26 -35.65 5.95
N ASP A 260 -4.95 -36.52 6.93
CA ASP A 260 -5.29 -36.39 8.35
C ASP A 260 -6.73 -35.95 8.67
N GLY A 261 -7.73 -36.48 7.91
CA GLY A 261 -9.14 -36.18 8.13
C GLY A 261 -9.60 -34.84 7.52
N ALA A 262 -8.75 -34.22 6.68
CA ALA A 262 -9.10 -33.04 5.89
C ALA A 262 -8.86 -33.30 4.39
N ILE A 263 -9.62 -32.63 3.55
CA ILE A 263 -9.41 -32.63 2.10
C ILE A 263 -8.74 -31.31 1.71
N GLN A 264 -7.63 -31.42 1.00
CA GLN A 264 -6.91 -30.30 0.42
C GLN A 264 -7.29 -30.19 -1.06
N VAL A 265 -7.86 -29.06 -1.45
CA VAL A 265 -8.21 -28.72 -2.83
C VAL A 265 -7.29 -27.59 -3.28
N VAL A 266 -6.71 -27.73 -4.46
CA VAL A 266 -5.94 -26.68 -5.14
C VAL A 266 -6.76 -26.19 -6.32
N ALA A 267 -6.93 -24.88 -6.44
CA ALA A 267 -7.83 -24.28 -7.43
C ALA A 267 -7.34 -22.91 -7.92
N SER A 268 -7.79 -22.51 -9.09
CA SER A 268 -7.40 -21.23 -9.71
C SER A 268 -8.09 -20.01 -9.10
N ASP A 269 -9.27 -20.17 -8.49
CA ASP A 269 -10.06 -19.11 -7.83
C ASP A 269 -10.91 -19.77 -6.75
N GLY A 270 -10.32 -19.98 -5.59
CA GLY A 270 -10.90 -20.78 -4.50
C GLY A 270 -12.20 -20.21 -3.99
N ARG A 271 -12.31 -18.89 -3.86
CA ARG A 271 -13.55 -18.25 -3.38
C ARG A 271 -14.69 -18.39 -4.36
N ARG A 272 -14.41 -18.29 -5.65
CA ARG A 272 -15.43 -18.38 -6.69
C ARG A 272 -15.99 -19.78 -6.84
N ILE A 273 -15.15 -20.81 -6.67
CA ILE A 273 -15.59 -22.20 -6.81
C ILE A 273 -16.21 -22.77 -5.54
N LEU A 274 -16.07 -22.08 -4.39
CA LEU A 274 -16.56 -22.55 -3.09
C LEU A 274 -18.04 -23.00 -3.11
N PRO A 275 -18.98 -22.27 -3.72
CA PRO A 275 -20.38 -22.74 -3.83
C PRO A 275 -20.47 -24.10 -4.57
N HIS A 276 -19.71 -24.28 -5.65
CA HIS A 276 -19.73 -25.53 -6.44
C HIS A 276 -19.08 -26.70 -5.68
N LEU A 277 -18.07 -26.43 -4.82
CA LEU A 277 -17.50 -27.43 -3.92
C LEU A 277 -18.53 -27.91 -2.91
N LEU A 278 -19.34 -26.99 -2.36
CA LEU A 278 -20.43 -27.33 -1.44
C LEU A 278 -21.55 -28.10 -2.13
N GLU A 279 -21.96 -27.69 -3.34
CA GLU A 279 -22.94 -28.40 -4.17
C GLU A 279 -22.45 -29.82 -4.49
N ALA A 280 -21.17 -30.02 -4.83
CA ALA A 280 -20.61 -31.32 -5.09
C ALA A 280 -20.58 -32.24 -3.87
N ALA A 281 -20.62 -31.70 -2.66
CA ALA A 281 -20.74 -32.47 -1.42
C ALA A 281 -22.18 -32.92 -1.12
N GLU A 282 -23.17 -32.32 -1.79
CA GLU A 282 -24.57 -32.69 -1.57
C GLU A 282 -24.83 -34.15 -2.00
N GLY A 283 -25.54 -34.90 -1.17
CA GLY A 283 -25.85 -36.31 -1.43
C GLY A 283 -24.74 -37.29 -1.10
N ILE A 284 -23.59 -36.82 -0.63
CA ILE A 284 -22.53 -37.66 -0.08
C ILE A 284 -22.70 -37.69 1.45
N ASP A 285 -22.50 -38.86 2.06
CA ASP A 285 -22.60 -39.01 3.53
C ASP A 285 -21.33 -38.45 4.21
N VAL A 286 -21.27 -37.10 4.25
CA VAL A 286 -20.18 -36.33 4.88
C VAL A 286 -20.75 -35.17 5.69
N ALA A 287 -20.08 -34.86 6.79
CA ALA A 287 -20.32 -33.66 7.56
C ALA A 287 -19.10 -32.73 7.45
N ILE A 288 -19.25 -31.59 6.76
CA ILE A 288 -18.23 -30.55 6.67
C ILE A 288 -18.25 -29.75 7.97
N SER A 289 -17.10 -29.65 8.64
CA SER A 289 -16.93 -28.96 9.92
C SER A 289 -16.24 -27.61 9.78
N ALA A 290 -15.38 -27.46 8.78
CA ALA A 290 -14.64 -26.21 8.54
C ALA A 290 -14.25 -26.13 7.06
N ILE A 291 -14.15 -24.91 6.55
CA ILE A 291 -13.52 -24.64 5.25
C ILE A 291 -12.60 -23.44 5.46
N ASP A 292 -11.34 -23.60 5.10
CA ASP A 292 -10.34 -22.55 5.13
C ASP A 292 -9.79 -22.36 3.70
N VAL A 293 -9.79 -21.11 3.23
CA VAL A 293 -9.31 -20.77 1.88
C VAL A 293 -8.09 -19.90 2.06
N THR A 294 -6.93 -20.43 1.73
CA THR A 294 -5.65 -19.73 1.74
C THR A 294 -5.32 -19.31 0.31
N GLU A 295 -5.42 -18.02 0.05
CA GLU A 295 -4.96 -17.43 -1.20
C GLU A 295 -3.47 -17.11 -1.06
N PRO A 296 -2.65 -17.25 -2.12
CA PRO A 296 -1.29 -16.77 -2.12
C PRO A 296 -1.26 -15.25 -1.87
N ASP A 297 -0.28 -14.82 -1.11
CA ASP A 297 -0.09 -13.44 -0.72
C ASP A 297 1.09 -12.78 -1.46
N LEU A 298 1.29 -11.48 -1.24
CA LEU A 298 2.42 -10.76 -1.81
C LEU A 298 3.76 -11.26 -1.26
N GLU A 299 3.76 -11.94 -0.11
CA GLU A 299 4.98 -12.55 0.46
C GLU A 299 5.47 -13.71 -0.42
N ALA A 300 4.56 -14.58 -0.84
CA ALA A 300 4.86 -15.64 -1.81
C ALA A 300 5.36 -15.08 -3.14
N VAL A 301 4.71 -14.00 -3.64
CA VAL A 301 5.14 -13.29 -4.85
C VAL A 301 6.56 -12.76 -4.71
N PHE A 302 6.84 -12.06 -3.62
CA PHE A 302 8.14 -11.44 -3.39
C PHE A 302 9.25 -12.50 -3.26
N LEU A 303 9.00 -13.55 -2.47
CA LEU A 303 9.94 -14.66 -2.28
C LEU A 303 10.28 -15.35 -3.61
N HIS A 304 9.28 -15.59 -4.44
CA HIS A 304 9.47 -16.21 -5.76
C HIS A 304 10.33 -15.33 -6.69
N LEU A 305 10.07 -14.02 -6.71
CA LEU A 305 10.76 -13.09 -7.62
C LEU A 305 12.18 -12.78 -7.19
N THR A 306 12.47 -12.74 -5.88
CA THR A 306 13.77 -12.31 -5.34
C THR A 306 14.61 -13.47 -4.81
N GLY A 307 14.01 -14.64 -4.60
CA GLY A 307 14.65 -15.81 -3.97
C GLY A 307 14.95 -15.63 -2.47
N THR A 308 14.54 -14.52 -1.87
CA THR A 308 14.77 -14.19 -0.44
C THR A 308 13.52 -13.58 0.17
N ALA A 309 13.17 -14.00 1.40
CA ALA A 309 12.12 -13.31 2.15
C ALA A 309 12.53 -11.86 2.45
N LEU A 310 11.55 -10.96 2.56
CA LEU A 310 11.80 -9.61 3.06
C LEU A 310 12.45 -9.73 4.45
N ARG A 311 13.64 -9.14 4.57
CA ARG A 311 14.33 -9.05 5.86
C ARG A 311 13.94 -7.73 6.50
N ASP A 312 13.48 -7.81 7.74
CA ASP A 312 13.23 -6.67 8.64
C ASP A 312 14.47 -5.78 8.82
#